data_06a96a8c89b3760f5ec13aa5d40c7a7b
#
_entry.id   06a96a8c89b3760f5ec13aa5d40c7a7b
#
_cell.length_a   1.000
_cell.length_b   1.000
_cell.length_c   1.000
_cell.angle_alpha   90.00
_cell.angle_beta   90.00
_cell.angle_gamma   90.00
#
_symmetry.space_group_name_H-M   'P 1'
#
loop_
_entity.id
_entity.type
_entity.pdbx_description
1 polymer ?
#
loop_
_entity_poly.entity_id
_entity_poly.type
_entity_poly.pdbx_seq_one_letter_code
_entity_poly.pdbx_strand_id
1 'polypeptide(L)'
;KDFILKGYNLDKGSSHFKLGPLKIISDGSLGARTAYMRNFYEDDKTTKGISIYNKEILQELISTAHDNNMSVAVHAIGDGAIEMAMNCIEVAIKNNPKKDTRHGIVHCQITDEMLLNRFKKLDLIAYIQPIFIHYDQHILEDRVGKELAKTSYNWKTLIDLGVVVCGSSDCPVESFDLMNNLYCAVTRKDLNGYPEEGYNKSQCLSIEEALKCFTIGGAYASFEENLKGTLEVGKFADMVVLDEDIYRCDKNKIKDININMTIVGGDIKYSL
;
A
#
# COMPACT_ATOMS: atom_id res chain seq x y z
N LYS A 1 -19.75 -12.45 -6.17
CA LYS A 1 -20.48 -12.69 -7.44
C LYS A 1 -21.74 -11.83 -7.52
N ASP A 2 -22.64 -11.86 -6.54
CA ASP A 2 -23.92 -11.13 -6.56
C ASP A 2 -23.78 -9.62 -6.76
N PHE A 3 -22.74 -9.02 -6.16
CA PHE A 3 -22.43 -7.60 -6.31
C PHE A 3 -22.10 -7.24 -7.77
N ILE A 4 -21.27 -8.05 -8.41
CA ILE A 4 -20.89 -7.89 -9.83
C ILE A 4 -22.11 -8.15 -10.74
N LEU A 5 -22.90 -9.20 -10.44
CA LEU A 5 -24.10 -9.52 -11.21
C LEU A 5 -25.17 -8.41 -11.14
N LYS A 6 -25.17 -7.60 -10.07
CA LYS A 6 -26.02 -6.39 -9.95
C LYS A 6 -25.47 -5.19 -10.75
N GLY A 7 -24.40 -5.37 -11.52
CA GLY A 7 -23.80 -4.33 -12.36
C GLY A 7 -22.95 -3.31 -11.60
N TYR A 8 -22.47 -3.64 -10.40
CA TYR A 8 -21.51 -2.81 -9.70
C TYR A 8 -20.11 -3.06 -10.25
N ASN A 9 -19.46 -2.00 -10.72
CA ASN A 9 -18.11 -1.99 -11.27
C ASN A 9 -17.44 -0.64 -10.96
N LEU A 10 -16.20 -0.44 -11.42
CA LEU A 10 -15.40 0.78 -11.18
C LEU A 10 -16.01 2.05 -11.82
N ASP A 11 -16.95 1.91 -12.76
CA ASP A 11 -17.63 3.03 -13.41
C ASP A 11 -18.76 3.61 -12.55
N LYS A 12 -19.15 2.91 -11.48
CA LYS A 12 -20.21 3.36 -10.57
C LYS A 12 -19.66 4.36 -9.58
N GLY A 13 -20.30 5.53 -9.52
CA GLY A 13 -19.91 6.57 -8.57
C GLY A 13 -20.53 7.92 -8.90
N SER A 14 -20.05 8.91 -8.19
CA SER A 14 -20.36 10.33 -8.37
C SER A 14 -19.10 11.15 -8.05
N SER A 15 -19.17 12.47 -8.08
CA SER A 15 -18.09 13.35 -7.64
C SER A 15 -17.67 13.16 -6.16
N HIS A 16 -18.56 12.58 -5.35
CA HIS A 16 -18.34 12.37 -3.91
C HIS A 16 -18.25 10.91 -3.49
N PHE A 17 -18.48 9.99 -4.40
CA PHE A 17 -18.44 8.55 -4.11
C PHE A 17 -18.00 7.77 -5.34
N LYS A 18 -17.06 6.86 -5.17
CA LYS A 18 -16.61 5.94 -6.22
C LYS A 18 -16.44 4.54 -5.67
N LEU A 19 -16.81 3.54 -6.46
CA LEU A 19 -16.46 2.15 -6.15
C LEU A 19 -14.98 1.93 -6.44
N GLY A 20 -14.28 1.44 -5.43
CA GLY A 20 -12.88 1.03 -5.54
C GLY A 20 -12.71 -0.42 -5.99
N PRO A 21 -11.48 -0.92 -5.94
CA PRO A 21 -11.17 -2.31 -6.25
C PRO A 21 -11.85 -3.28 -5.28
N LEU A 22 -12.07 -4.51 -5.73
CA LEU A 22 -12.51 -5.60 -4.85
C LEU A 22 -11.42 -5.88 -3.82
N LYS A 23 -11.68 -5.61 -2.54
CA LYS A 23 -10.78 -5.98 -1.44
C LYS A 23 -10.90 -7.47 -1.16
N ILE A 24 -9.76 -8.18 -1.18
CA ILE A 24 -9.64 -9.59 -0.81
C ILE A 24 -8.63 -9.67 0.34
N ILE A 25 -8.94 -10.42 1.39
CA ILE A 25 -8.01 -10.65 2.51
C ILE A 25 -7.48 -12.07 2.34
N SER A 26 -6.19 -12.25 2.02
CA SER A 26 -5.64 -13.56 1.69
C SER A 26 -4.83 -14.20 2.81
N ASP A 27 -4.36 -13.42 3.79
CA ASP A 27 -3.63 -13.92 4.96
C ASP A 27 -3.87 -13.02 6.19
N GLY A 28 -3.10 -13.23 7.25
CA GLY A 28 -3.16 -12.47 8.48
C GLY A 28 -2.04 -11.42 8.62
N SER A 29 -1.42 -11.29 9.80
CA SER A 29 -0.41 -10.29 10.12
C SER A 29 0.93 -10.89 10.53
N LEU A 30 2.02 -10.12 10.34
CA LEU A 30 3.36 -10.53 10.74
C LEU A 30 3.48 -10.71 12.25
N GLY A 31 2.98 -9.74 13.03
CA GLY A 31 3.06 -9.73 14.48
C GLY A 31 2.42 -10.97 15.11
N ALA A 32 1.26 -11.39 14.62
CA ALA A 32 0.53 -12.57 15.11
C ALA A 32 1.04 -13.91 14.53
N ARG A 33 2.05 -13.93 13.66
CA ARG A 33 2.51 -15.11 12.89
C ARG A 33 1.39 -15.75 12.08
N THR A 34 0.47 -14.96 11.58
CA THR A 34 -0.63 -15.40 10.72
C THR A 34 -0.46 -14.94 9.27
N ALA A 35 0.50 -14.08 8.96
CA ALA A 35 0.92 -13.81 7.58
C ALA A 35 1.43 -15.10 6.93
N TYR A 36 0.92 -15.45 5.74
CA TYR A 36 1.24 -16.72 5.09
C TYR A 36 2.59 -16.67 4.38
N MET A 37 3.55 -17.42 4.92
CA MET A 37 4.94 -17.48 4.48
C MET A 37 5.20 -18.71 3.60
N ARG A 38 6.17 -18.61 2.67
CA ARG A 38 6.68 -19.77 1.92
C ARG A 38 7.36 -20.79 2.84
N ASN A 39 8.08 -20.30 3.84
CA ASN A 39 8.81 -21.08 4.82
C ASN A 39 8.18 -20.93 6.21
N PHE A 40 8.60 -21.77 7.16
CA PHE A 40 8.25 -21.57 8.56
C PHE A 40 8.81 -20.25 9.08
N TYR A 41 8.11 -19.65 10.05
CA TYR A 41 8.65 -18.49 10.78
C TYR A 41 10.00 -18.86 11.39
N GLU A 42 10.91 -17.86 11.48
CA GLU A 42 12.24 -18.11 12.02
C GLU A 42 12.18 -18.45 13.52
N ASP A 43 11.34 -17.76 14.25
CA ASP A 43 11.12 -17.89 15.69
C ASP A 43 9.98 -18.86 16.07
N ASP A 44 9.32 -19.49 15.07
CA ASP A 44 8.31 -20.54 15.30
C ASP A 44 8.29 -21.51 14.12
N LYS A 45 9.03 -22.60 14.27
CA LYS A 45 9.15 -23.64 13.23
C LYS A 45 7.90 -24.53 13.12
N THR A 46 6.83 -24.23 13.82
CA THR A 46 5.57 -25.01 13.77
C THR A 46 4.55 -24.43 12.81
N THR A 47 4.70 -23.16 12.41
CA THR A 47 3.74 -22.48 11.56
C THR A 47 4.39 -21.76 10.37
N LYS A 48 3.62 -21.65 9.29
CA LYS A 48 3.88 -20.80 8.12
C LYS A 48 2.85 -19.67 8.00
N GLY A 49 2.03 -19.45 9.02
CA GLY A 49 0.89 -18.56 8.96
C GLY A 49 -0.36 -19.23 8.38
N ILE A 50 -1.30 -18.41 7.95
CA ILE A 50 -2.64 -18.85 7.53
C ILE A 50 -2.93 -18.30 6.14
N SER A 51 -3.15 -19.20 5.18
CA SER A 51 -3.79 -18.84 3.92
C SER A 51 -5.29 -18.92 4.09
N ILE A 52 -6.00 -17.79 3.95
CA ILE A 52 -7.47 -17.73 4.13
C ILE A 52 -8.19 -18.48 3.02
N TYR A 53 -7.63 -18.47 1.81
CA TYR A 53 -8.17 -19.18 0.66
C TYR A 53 -7.16 -20.19 0.13
N ASN A 54 -7.65 -21.31 -0.39
CA ASN A 54 -6.84 -22.11 -1.29
C ASN A 54 -6.68 -21.37 -2.63
N LYS A 55 -5.73 -21.83 -3.45
CA LYS A 55 -5.39 -21.20 -4.72
C LYS A 55 -6.59 -21.14 -5.69
N GLU A 56 -7.42 -22.18 -5.72
CA GLU A 56 -8.56 -22.30 -6.64
C GLU A 56 -9.63 -21.25 -6.33
N ILE A 57 -9.96 -21.06 -5.06
CA ILE A 57 -10.94 -20.05 -4.62
C ILE A 57 -10.40 -18.63 -4.87
N LEU A 58 -9.13 -18.37 -4.53
CA LEU A 58 -8.51 -17.07 -4.77
C LEU A 58 -8.47 -16.76 -6.27
N GLN A 59 -8.13 -17.75 -7.10
CA GLN A 59 -8.15 -17.62 -8.56
C GLN A 59 -9.55 -17.26 -9.08
N GLU A 60 -10.58 -17.95 -8.59
CA GLU A 60 -11.96 -17.69 -8.99
C GLU A 60 -12.41 -16.26 -8.63
N LEU A 61 -12.08 -15.79 -7.41
CA LEU A 61 -12.40 -14.44 -6.97
C LEU A 61 -11.74 -13.38 -7.86
N ILE A 62 -10.42 -13.53 -8.08
CA ILE A 62 -9.62 -12.59 -8.87
C ILE A 62 -10.07 -12.60 -10.33
N SER A 63 -10.25 -13.78 -10.94
CA SER A 63 -10.70 -13.88 -12.33
C SER A 63 -12.09 -13.30 -12.50
N THR A 64 -13.02 -13.58 -11.57
CA THR A 64 -14.38 -13.01 -11.63
C THR A 64 -14.34 -11.48 -11.59
N ALA A 65 -13.53 -10.87 -10.71
CA ALA A 65 -13.38 -9.41 -10.67
C ALA A 65 -12.77 -8.88 -11.98
N HIS A 66 -11.65 -9.46 -12.39
CA HIS A 66 -10.92 -9.07 -13.60
C HIS A 66 -11.81 -9.14 -14.84
N ASP A 67 -12.55 -10.25 -15.05
CA ASP A 67 -13.41 -10.45 -16.23
C ASP A 67 -14.55 -9.42 -16.30
N ASN A 68 -14.96 -8.89 -15.16
CA ASN A 68 -16.00 -7.86 -15.05
C ASN A 68 -15.47 -6.42 -14.90
N ASN A 69 -14.26 -6.15 -15.38
CA ASN A 69 -13.62 -4.83 -15.35
C ASN A 69 -13.50 -4.23 -13.93
N MET A 70 -13.28 -5.08 -12.95
CA MET A 70 -13.03 -4.66 -11.57
C MET A 70 -11.59 -4.98 -11.20
N SER A 71 -10.85 -3.98 -10.74
CA SER A 71 -9.53 -4.18 -10.13
C SER A 71 -9.67 -4.98 -8.83
N VAL A 72 -8.59 -5.63 -8.40
CA VAL A 72 -8.51 -6.25 -7.08
C VAL A 72 -7.43 -5.57 -6.25
N ALA A 73 -7.67 -5.44 -4.95
CA ALA A 73 -6.69 -5.04 -3.95
C ALA A 73 -6.58 -6.19 -2.93
N VAL A 74 -5.53 -6.99 -3.07
CA VAL A 74 -5.37 -8.21 -2.27
C VAL A 74 -4.49 -7.90 -1.07
N HIS A 75 -5.06 -8.01 0.15
CA HIS A 75 -4.26 -8.03 1.37
C HIS A 75 -3.36 -9.26 1.34
N ALA A 76 -2.07 -9.03 1.34
CA ALA A 76 -1.06 -10.07 1.39
C ALA A 76 0.20 -9.52 2.06
N ILE A 77 0.49 -10.02 3.25
CA ILE A 77 1.63 -9.62 4.08
C ILE A 77 2.78 -10.59 3.90
N GLY A 78 2.54 -11.88 4.02
CA GLY A 78 3.55 -12.92 3.86
C GLY A 78 3.98 -13.10 2.40
N ASP A 79 5.24 -13.47 2.19
CA ASP A 79 5.80 -13.72 0.86
C ASP A 79 5.07 -14.85 0.11
N GLY A 80 4.56 -15.85 0.82
CA GLY A 80 3.71 -16.90 0.26
C GLY A 80 2.35 -16.40 -0.21
N ALA A 81 1.71 -15.50 0.57
CA ALA A 81 0.44 -14.88 0.19
C ALA A 81 0.61 -13.95 -1.01
N ILE A 82 1.66 -13.10 -1.01
CA ILE A 82 1.99 -12.21 -2.13
C ILE A 82 2.21 -13.01 -3.42
N GLU A 83 3.01 -14.08 -3.34
CA GLU A 83 3.28 -14.94 -4.51
C GLU A 83 2.01 -15.60 -5.03
N MET A 84 1.17 -16.14 -4.17
CA MET A 84 -0.09 -16.77 -4.56
C MET A 84 -1.03 -15.77 -5.21
N ALA A 85 -1.19 -14.57 -4.64
CA ALA A 85 -2.01 -13.50 -5.21
C ALA A 85 -1.48 -13.08 -6.60
N MET A 86 -0.17 -12.86 -6.74
CA MET A 86 0.45 -12.53 -8.01
C MET A 86 0.27 -13.62 -9.07
N ASN A 87 0.36 -14.90 -8.68
CA ASN A 87 0.13 -16.02 -9.58
C ASN A 87 -1.30 -16.02 -10.11
N CYS A 88 -2.27 -15.78 -9.23
CA CYS A 88 -3.68 -15.69 -9.60
C CYS A 88 -3.99 -14.48 -10.51
N ILE A 89 -3.41 -13.32 -10.22
CA ILE A 89 -3.54 -12.12 -11.07
C ILE A 89 -2.92 -12.37 -12.45
N GLU A 90 -1.72 -12.95 -12.50
CA GLU A 90 -1.03 -13.28 -13.77
C GLU A 90 -1.87 -14.21 -14.64
N VAL A 91 -2.51 -15.23 -14.06
CA VAL A 91 -3.41 -16.13 -14.79
C VAL A 91 -4.64 -15.38 -15.30
N ALA A 92 -5.25 -14.51 -14.50
CA ALA A 92 -6.41 -13.71 -14.92
C ALA A 92 -6.06 -12.80 -16.11
N ILE A 93 -4.92 -12.08 -16.03
CA ILE A 93 -4.45 -11.21 -17.12
C ILE A 93 -4.13 -12.02 -18.39
N LYS A 94 -3.50 -13.19 -18.26
CA LYS A 94 -3.18 -14.05 -19.43
C LYS A 94 -4.44 -14.59 -20.13
N ASN A 95 -5.45 -14.97 -19.35
CA ASN A 95 -6.68 -15.55 -19.88
C ASN A 95 -7.57 -14.48 -20.54
N ASN A 96 -7.56 -13.25 -20.03
CA ASN A 96 -8.36 -12.14 -20.54
C ASN A 96 -7.51 -10.84 -20.53
N PRO A 97 -6.62 -10.62 -21.51
CA PRO A 97 -5.74 -9.47 -21.52
C PRO A 97 -6.48 -8.13 -21.56
N LYS A 98 -6.15 -7.22 -20.65
CA LYS A 98 -6.70 -5.86 -20.59
C LYS A 98 -5.57 -4.83 -20.50
N LYS A 99 -5.82 -3.63 -21.01
CA LYS A 99 -4.81 -2.59 -21.15
C LYS A 99 -4.41 -1.93 -19.82
N ASP A 100 -5.37 -1.69 -18.95
CA ASP A 100 -5.17 -1.00 -17.65
C ASP A 100 -6.05 -1.69 -16.59
N THR A 101 -5.43 -2.52 -15.77
CA THR A 101 -6.15 -3.33 -14.78
C THR A 101 -6.07 -2.78 -13.37
N ARG A 102 -5.00 -2.06 -13.04
CA ARG A 102 -4.70 -1.50 -11.71
C ARG A 102 -4.97 -2.48 -10.57
N HIS A 103 -4.64 -3.76 -10.79
CA HIS A 103 -4.62 -4.72 -9.69
C HIS A 103 -3.50 -4.36 -8.72
N GLY A 104 -3.66 -4.68 -7.44
CA GLY A 104 -2.63 -4.37 -6.49
C GLY A 104 -2.59 -5.29 -5.28
N ILE A 105 -1.48 -5.20 -4.57
CA ILE A 105 -1.22 -5.90 -3.32
C ILE A 105 -1.24 -4.86 -2.20
N VAL A 106 -1.96 -5.18 -1.12
CA VAL A 106 -2.05 -4.34 0.07
C VAL A 106 -1.06 -4.87 1.11
N HIS A 107 -0.36 -3.98 1.74
CA HIS A 107 0.71 -4.11 2.71
C HIS A 107 2.09 -4.31 2.07
N CYS A 108 2.30 -5.27 1.18
CA CYS A 108 3.58 -5.48 0.50
C CYS A 108 4.76 -5.55 1.48
N GLN A 109 4.59 -6.28 2.60
CA GLN A 109 5.55 -6.25 3.70
C GLN A 109 6.71 -7.23 3.46
N ILE A 110 6.43 -8.52 3.37
CA ILE A 110 7.49 -9.54 3.28
C ILE A 110 7.72 -9.87 1.81
N THR A 111 8.84 -9.40 1.28
CA THR A 111 9.17 -9.52 -0.15
C THR A 111 10.62 -9.98 -0.33
N ASP A 112 10.89 -10.57 -1.47
CA ASP A 112 12.22 -10.80 -2.01
C ASP A 112 12.39 -10.10 -3.38
N GLU A 113 13.59 -10.14 -3.93
CA GLU A 113 13.88 -9.50 -5.23
C GLU A 113 12.99 -10.02 -6.36
N MET A 114 12.62 -11.31 -6.34
CA MET A 114 11.73 -11.90 -7.33
C MET A 114 10.34 -11.27 -7.25
N LEU A 115 9.77 -11.13 -6.06
CA LEU A 115 8.46 -10.53 -5.84
C LEU A 115 8.48 -9.04 -6.20
N LEU A 116 9.51 -8.29 -5.77
CA LEU A 116 9.66 -6.87 -6.09
C LEU A 116 9.67 -6.65 -7.62
N ASN A 117 10.43 -7.45 -8.38
CA ASN A 117 10.44 -7.37 -9.83
C ASN A 117 9.11 -7.76 -10.49
N ARG A 118 8.34 -8.68 -9.87
CA ARG A 118 7.03 -9.08 -10.38
C ARG A 118 5.98 -7.99 -10.26
N PHE A 119 6.07 -7.08 -9.28
CA PHE A 119 5.19 -5.89 -9.24
C PHE A 119 5.27 -5.12 -10.56
N LYS A 120 6.49 -4.83 -11.02
CA LYS A 120 6.71 -4.12 -12.28
C LYS A 120 6.25 -4.94 -13.49
N LYS A 121 6.60 -6.23 -13.53
CA LYS A 121 6.27 -7.11 -14.66
C LYS A 121 4.75 -7.25 -14.87
N LEU A 122 3.99 -7.28 -13.79
CA LEU A 122 2.53 -7.46 -13.81
C LEU A 122 1.77 -6.12 -13.74
N ASP A 123 2.48 -4.99 -13.76
CA ASP A 123 1.94 -3.64 -13.64
C ASP A 123 0.99 -3.50 -12.42
N LEU A 124 1.44 -3.97 -11.25
CA LEU A 124 0.69 -3.95 -10.02
C LEU A 124 0.89 -2.66 -9.25
N ILE A 125 -0.14 -2.25 -8.53
CA ILE A 125 -0.08 -1.19 -7.54
C ILE A 125 0.37 -1.77 -6.19
N ALA A 126 1.29 -1.09 -5.51
CA ALA A 126 1.67 -1.40 -4.14
C ALA A 126 0.95 -0.45 -3.16
N TYR A 127 0.06 -0.97 -2.33
CA TYR A 127 -0.61 -0.21 -1.27
C TYR A 127 0.15 -0.41 0.03
N ILE A 128 0.82 0.63 0.53
CA ILE A 128 1.74 0.55 1.67
C ILE A 128 1.24 1.32 2.89
N GLN A 129 1.72 0.91 4.07
CA GLN A 129 1.47 1.58 5.35
C GLN A 129 2.81 1.88 6.01
N PRO A 130 3.42 3.04 5.73
CA PRO A 130 4.73 3.36 6.29
C PRO A 130 4.79 3.35 7.81
N ILE A 131 3.70 3.70 8.48
CA ILE A 131 3.59 3.69 9.94
C ILE A 131 3.85 2.31 10.56
N PHE A 132 3.57 1.21 9.83
CA PHE A 132 3.76 -0.14 10.36
C PHE A 132 5.22 -0.44 10.69
N ILE A 133 6.18 0.27 10.08
CA ILE A 133 7.59 0.13 10.43
C ILE A 133 7.84 0.50 11.91
N HIS A 134 6.99 1.35 12.51
CA HIS A 134 7.09 1.72 13.91
C HIS A 134 7.10 0.50 14.84
N TYR A 135 6.30 -0.50 14.54
CA TYR A 135 6.20 -1.72 15.34
C TYR A 135 7.02 -2.87 14.73
N ASP A 136 6.88 -3.07 13.43
CA ASP A 136 7.33 -4.30 12.79
C ASP A 136 8.85 -4.40 12.68
N GLN A 137 9.58 -3.28 12.62
CA GLN A 137 11.05 -3.30 12.61
C GLN A 137 11.66 -4.00 13.84
N HIS A 138 10.95 -4.00 14.97
CA HIS A 138 11.42 -4.60 16.21
C HIS A 138 11.28 -6.12 16.26
N ILE A 139 10.47 -6.69 15.37
CA ILE A 139 10.19 -8.13 15.33
C ILE A 139 10.53 -8.77 13.98
N LEU A 140 10.80 -7.98 12.95
CA LEU A 140 10.91 -8.46 11.58
C LEU A 140 11.99 -9.54 11.42
N GLU A 141 13.22 -9.28 11.89
CA GLU A 141 14.31 -10.24 11.77
C GLU A 141 14.03 -11.54 12.55
N ASP A 142 13.41 -11.45 13.72
CA ASP A 142 13.02 -12.62 14.51
C ASP A 142 11.97 -13.45 13.79
N ARG A 143 11.03 -12.80 13.08
CA ARG A 143 9.94 -13.48 12.37
C ARG A 143 10.39 -14.17 11.08
N VAL A 144 11.22 -13.50 10.27
CA VAL A 144 11.51 -13.93 8.89
C VAL A 144 12.97 -14.24 8.63
N GLY A 145 13.84 -14.01 9.60
CA GLY A 145 15.30 -14.14 9.47
C GLY A 145 15.94 -12.95 8.74
N LYS A 146 17.25 -12.80 8.93
CA LYS A 146 18.01 -11.62 8.45
C LYS A 146 17.98 -11.44 6.94
N GLU A 147 18.03 -12.53 6.18
CA GLU A 147 18.12 -12.41 4.72
C GLU A 147 16.80 -11.91 4.11
N LEU A 148 15.66 -12.45 4.52
CA LEU A 148 14.37 -12.01 4.02
C LEU A 148 13.99 -10.61 4.56
N ALA A 149 14.41 -10.27 5.76
CA ALA A 149 14.23 -8.95 6.35
C ALA A 149 14.88 -7.83 5.53
N LYS A 150 16.02 -8.08 4.86
CA LYS A 150 16.71 -7.09 4.02
C LYS A 150 15.89 -6.62 2.83
N THR A 151 15.02 -7.46 2.31
CA THR A 151 14.17 -7.17 1.14
C THR A 151 12.72 -6.91 1.50
N SER A 152 12.39 -6.95 2.79
CA SER A 152 11.05 -6.65 3.31
C SER A 152 10.86 -5.15 3.54
N TYR A 153 9.62 -4.67 3.36
CA TYR A 153 9.29 -3.23 3.43
C TYR A 153 10.11 -2.37 2.46
N ASN A 154 10.50 -2.91 1.31
CA ASN A 154 11.39 -2.25 0.35
C ASN A 154 10.63 -1.38 -0.65
N TRP A 155 9.93 -0.36 -0.11
CA TRP A 155 9.05 0.51 -0.90
C TRP A 155 9.81 1.45 -1.84
N LYS A 156 11.01 1.91 -1.42
CA LYS A 156 11.89 2.71 -2.31
C LYS A 156 12.27 1.91 -3.55
N THR A 157 12.60 0.63 -3.37
CA THR A 157 12.90 -0.27 -4.51
C THR A 157 11.71 -0.37 -5.46
N LEU A 158 10.47 -0.46 -4.96
CA LEU A 158 9.27 -0.48 -5.82
C LEU A 158 9.12 0.83 -6.61
N ILE A 159 9.34 1.99 -5.98
CA ILE A 159 9.32 3.29 -6.66
C ILE A 159 10.41 3.36 -7.73
N ASP A 160 11.63 2.92 -7.43
CA ASP A 160 12.76 2.93 -8.37
C ASP A 160 12.54 2.01 -9.56
N LEU A 161 11.80 0.92 -9.39
CA LEU A 161 11.33 0.05 -10.48
C LEU A 161 10.21 0.69 -11.30
N GLY A 162 9.69 1.86 -10.88
CA GLY A 162 8.58 2.55 -11.53
C GLY A 162 7.22 1.91 -11.25
N VAL A 163 7.07 1.21 -10.12
CA VAL A 163 5.78 0.73 -9.61
C VAL A 163 5.03 1.89 -8.99
N VAL A 164 3.73 1.98 -9.26
CA VAL A 164 2.88 2.96 -8.56
C VAL A 164 2.68 2.51 -7.11
N VAL A 165 3.04 3.39 -6.19
CA VAL A 165 2.94 3.15 -4.75
C VAL A 165 1.89 4.09 -4.14
N CYS A 166 0.95 3.52 -3.40
CA CYS A 166 -0.11 4.25 -2.68
C CYS A 166 0.10 4.11 -1.18
N GLY A 167 0.16 5.23 -0.47
CA GLY A 167 0.27 5.28 0.98
C GLY A 167 -1.11 5.32 1.67
N SER A 168 -1.23 4.66 2.81
CA SER A 168 -2.40 4.72 3.69
C SER A 168 -1.97 4.48 5.14
N SER A 169 -2.90 4.71 6.09
CA SER A 169 -2.71 4.35 7.50
C SER A 169 -3.36 3.02 7.86
N ASP A 170 -4.19 2.48 6.96
CA ASP A 170 -5.06 1.34 7.27
C ASP A 170 -6.03 1.62 8.44
N CYS A 171 -6.48 2.87 8.54
CA CYS A 171 -7.41 3.29 9.59
C CYS A 171 -8.65 2.36 9.65
N PRO A 172 -9.05 1.87 10.83
CA PRO A 172 -8.65 2.31 12.18
C PRO A 172 -7.49 1.50 12.82
N VAL A 173 -6.73 0.72 12.05
CA VAL A 173 -5.54 0.01 12.57
C VAL A 173 -4.53 1.02 13.10
N GLU A 174 -4.26 2.05 12.31
CA GLU A 174 -3.50 3.23 12.73
C GLU A 174 -4.35 4.50 12.61
N SER A 175 -3.90 5.58 13.22
CA SER A 175 -4.56 6.89 13.13
C SER A 175 -4.72 7.35 11.67
N PHE A 176 -5.81 8.06 11.38
CA PHE A 176 -5.99 8.74 10.09
C PHE A 176 -5.08 9.97 9.94
N ASP A 177 -4.37 10.39 10.98
CA ASP A 177 -3.31 11.40 10.89
C ASP A 177 -2.12 10.83 10.11
N LEU A 178 -1.88 11.40 8.91
CA LEU A 178 -0.86 10.91 8.01
C LEU A 178 0.55 11.45 8.28
N MET A 179 0.73 12.39 9.20
CA MET A 179 2.06 12.98 9.45
C MET A 179 3.02 11.93 10.02
N ASN A 180 2.54 11.02 10.88
CA ASN A 180 3.31 9.88 11.36
C ASN A 180 3.71 8.92 10.23
N ASN A 181 2.82 8.70 9.24
CA ASN A 181 3.15 7.89 8.06
C ASN A 181 4.24 8.54 7.20
N LEU A 182 4.13 9.85 6.96
CA LEU A 182 5.16 10.61 6.21
C LEU A 182 6.51 10.56 6.94
N TYR A 183 6.50 10.74 8.26
CA TYR A 183 7.70 10.62 9.08
C TYR A 183 8.35 9.22 8.93
N CYS A 184 7.58 8.14 9.10
CA CYS A 184 8.09 6.78 8.97
C CYS A 184 8.58 6.48 7.54
N ALA A 185 7.90 6.98 6.51
CA ALA A 185 8.31 6.81 5.12
C ALA A 185 9.68 7.47 4.83
N VAL A 186 9.91 8.68 5.37
CA VAL A 186 11.10 9.50 5.09
C VAL A 186 12.28 9.11 5.97
N THR A 187 12.02 8.73 7.24
CA THR A 187 13.09 8.46 8.21
C THR A 187 13.36 6.98 8.43
N ARG A 188 12.36 6.12 8.22
CA ARG A 188 12.36 4.70 8.59
C ARG A 188 12.69 4.45 10.06
N LYS A 189 12.26 5.39 10.90
CA LYS A 189 12.37 5.31 12.37
C LYS A 189 10.99 4.99 12.96
N ASP A 190 11.00 4.44 14.16
CA ASP A 190 9.81 4.42 15.00
C ASP A 190 9.48 5.84 15.50
N LEU A 191 8.31 6.02 16.09
CA LEU A 191 7.87 7.34 16.59
C LEU A 191 8.70 7.87 17.76
N ASN A 192 9.56 7.04 18.38
CA ASN A 192 10.54 7.43 19.40
C ASN A 192 11.90 7.83 18.78
N GLY A 193 12.07 7.73 17.46
CA GLY A 193 13.29 8.09 16.76
C GLY A 193 14.30 6.95 16.59
N TYR A 194 13.93 5.70 16.87
CA TYR A 194 14.81 4.54 16.77
C TYR A 194 14.54 3.73 15.48
N PRO A 195 15.59 3.16 14.87
CA PRO A 195 17.02 3.38 15.14
C PRO A 195 17.46 4.74 14.62
N GLU A 196 18.53 5.32 15.20
CA GLU A 196 18.99 6.68 14.90
C GLU A 196 19.20 6.95 13.41
N GLU A 197 19.74 5.97 12.68
CA GLU A 197 19.97 6.06 11.23
C GLU A 197 18.77 5.63 10.35
N GLY A 198 17.68 5.14 10.96
CA GLY A 198 16.54 4.54 10.26
C GLY A 198 16.78 3.07 9.90
N TYR A 199 15.73 2.24 10.04
CA TYR A 199 15.76 0.83 9.66
C TYR A 199 15.91 0.67 8.14
N ASN A 200 16.93 -0.04 7.69
CA ASN A 200 17.26 -0.18 6.26
C ASN A 200 17.24 1.18 5.53
N LYS A 201 18.14 2.09 5.94
CA LYS A 201 18.22 3.50 5.51
C LYS A 201 18.15 3.70 3.99
N SER A 202 18.63 2.74 3.21
CA SER A 202 18.56 2.79 1.74
C SER A 202 17.13 2.81 1.21
N GLN A 203 16.16 2.44 2.02
CA GLN A 203 14.73 2.42 1.69
C GLN A 203 13.96 3.64 2.20
N CYS A 204 14.65 4.66 2.74
CA CYS A 204 14.01 5.95 3.02
C CYS A 204 13.50 6.58 1.74
N LEU A 205 12.28 7.08 1.77
CA LEU A 205 11.72 7.88 0.69
C LEU A 205 12.20 9.33 0.82
N SER A 206 12.33 10.03 -0.31
CA SER A 206 12.36 11.48 -0.28
C SER A 206 11.00 12.03 0.17
N ILE A 207 10.96 13.28 0.63
CA ILE A 207 9.69 13.94 0.99
C ILE A 207 8.74 13.97 -0.20
N GLU A 208 9.26 14.25 -1.39
CA GLU A 208 8.48 14.27 -2.62
C GLU A 208 7.88 12.90 -2.97
N GLU A 209 8.66 11.82 -2.87
CA GLU A 209 8.19 10.46 -3.09
C GLU A 209 7.12 10.08 -2.07
N ALA A 210 7.34 10.39 -0.79
CA ALA A 210 6.36 10.12 0.26
C ALA A 210 5.05 10.87 0.01
N LEU A 211 5.10 12.17 -0.29
CA LEU A 211 3.90 12.95 -0.63
C LEU A 211 3.18 12.40 -1.86
N LYS A 212 3.89 11.98 -2.91
CA LYS A 212 3.29 11.35 -4.10
C LYS A 212 2.53 10.07 -3.75
N CYS A 213 3.04 9.26 -2.82
CA CYS A 213 2.33 8.06 -2.37
C CYS A 213 0.96 8.40 -1.78
N PHE A 214 0.86 9.49 -1.00
CA PHE A 214 -0.37 9.88 -0.31
C PHE A 214 -1.27 10.84 -1.11
N THR A 215 -0.90 11.20 -2.34
CA THR A 215 -1.65 12.11 -3.20
C THR A 215 -1.93 11.47 -4.55
N ILE A 216 -1.05 11.68 -5.53
CA ILE A 216 -1.25 11.21 -6.91
C ILE A 216 -1.28 9.67 -7.00
N GLY A 217 -0.54 8.95 -6.14
CA GLY A 217 -0.59 7.49 -6.07
C GLY A 217 -2.00 6.98 -5.76
N GLY A 218 -2.65 7.55 -4.73
CA GLY A 218 -4.03 7.23 -4.40
C GLY A 218 -5.04 7.61 -5.48
N ALA A 219 -4.86 8.79 -6.11
CA ALA A 219 -5.68 9.22 -7.23
C ALA A 219 -5.55 8.27 -8.43
N TYR A 220 -4.33 7.85 -8.76
CA TYR A 220 -4.09 6.85 -9.81
C TYR A 220 -4.78 5.53 -9.49
N ALA A 221 -4.64 5.01 -8.27
CA ALA A 221 -5.25 3.75 -7.88
C ALA A 221 -6.79 3.75 -8.00
N SER A 222 -7.42 4.91 -7.90
CA SER A 222 -8.86 5.10 -8.06
C SER A 222 -9.28 5.54 -9.47
N PHE A 223 -8.38 5.59 -10.45
CA PHE A 223 -8.64 6.11 -11.81
C PHE A 223 -9.11 7.58 -11.81
N GLU A 224 -8.56 8.39 -10.91
CA GLU A 224 -8.94 9.79 -10.72
C GLU A 224 -7.74 10.76 -10.83
N GLU A 225 -6.60 10.30 -11.35
CA GLU A 225 -5.37 11.10 -11.50
C GLU A 225 -5.53 12.33 -12.40
N ASN A 226 -6.53 12.31 -13.28
CA ASN A 226 -6.89 13.46 -14.11
C ASN A 226 -7.81 14.46 -13.39
N LEU A 227 -8.38 14.08 -12.24
CA LEU A 227 -9.33 14.89 -11.48
C LEU A 227 -8.73 15.46 -10.20
N LYS A 228 -7.79 14.75 -9.57
CA LYS A 228 -7.17 15.11 -8.28
C LYS A 228 -5.77 14.51 -8.11
N GLY A 229 -5.15 14.77 -6.97
CA GLY A 229 -3.83 14.22 -6.59
C GLY A 229 -2.66 15.14 -6.88
N THR A 230 -2.87 16.23 -7.64
CA THR A 230 -1.89 17.30 -7.87
C THR A 230 -2.61 18.66 -7.88
N LEU A 231 -1.88 19.72 -7.57
CA LEU A 231 -2.38 21.11 -7.64
C LEU A 231 -2.14 21.67 -9.05
N GLU A 232 -3.01 21.30 -9.99
CA GLU A 232 -2.95 21.71 -11.39
C GLU A 232 -4.28 22.33 -11.83
N VAL A 233 -4.21 23.27 -12.79
CA VAL A 233 -5.40 23.88 -13.37
C VAL A 233 -6.28 22.81 -14.04
N GLY A 234 -7.57 22.79 -13.68
CA GLY A 234 -8.54 21.84 -14.20
C GLY A 234 -8.80 20.65 -13.27
N LYS A 235 -8.03 20.48 -12.20
CA LYS A 235 -8.29 19.48 -11.16
C LYS A 235 -9.10 20.05 -9.99
N PHE A 236 -9.65 19.17 -9.16
CA PHE A 236 -10.32 19.60 -7.94
C PHE A 236 -9.37 20.37 -7.03
N ALA A 237 -9.89 21.40 -6.38
CA ALA A 237 -9.18 22.15 -5.37
C ALA A 237 -9.22 21.39 -4.01
N ASP A 238 -8.64 20.18 -4.02
CA ASP A 238 -8.45 19.34 -2.83
C ASP A 238 -7.03 19.55 -2.31
N MET A 239 -6.88 20.17 -1.15
CA MET A 239 -5.57 20.52 -0.61
C MET A 239 -5.56 20.60 0.91
N VAL A 240 -4.38 20.48 1.48
CA VAL A 240 -4.12 20.74 2.89
C VAL A 240 -3.12 21.89 3.02
N VAL A 241 -3.28 22.69 4.08
CA VAL A 241 -2.32 23.71 4.48
C VAL A 241 -1.66 23.25 5.75
N LEU A 242 -0.34 23.12 5.71
CA LEU A 242 0.49 22.75 6.86
C LEU A 242 0.98 24.02 7.57
N ASP A 243 1.29 23.93 8.87
CA ASP A 243 1.83 25.05 9.65
C ASP A 243 3.33 25.24 9.42
N GLU A 244 4.02 24.29 8.80
CA GLU A 244 5.46 24.35 8.49
C GLU A 244 5.74 23.86 7.06
N ASP A 245 6.81 24.38 6.44
CA ASP A 245 7.27 23.93 5.13
C ASP A 245 7.93 22.53 5.26
N ILE A 246 7.18 21.50 4.91
CA ILE A 246 7.63 20.08 5.01
C ILE A 246 8.90 19.79 4.21
N TYR A 247 9.20 20.57 3.15
CA TYR A 247 10.41 20.39 2.36
C TYR A 247 11.67 20.95 3.03
N ARG A 248 11.50 21.84 4.00
CA ARG A 248 12.61 22.56 4.67
C ARG A 248 12.74 22.23 6.15
N CYS A 249 11.73 21.58 6.74
CA CYS A 249 11.77 21.18 8.13
C CYS A 249 12.82 20.08 8.39
N ASP A 250 13.21 19.92 9.64
CA ASP A 250 13.94 18.74 10.09
C ASP A 250 13.06 17.51 9.90
N LYS A 251 13.56 16.50 9.18
CA LYS A 251 12.85 15.24 8.92
C LYS A 251 12.34 14.56 10.19
N ASN A 252 13.05 14.70 11.32
CA ASN A 252 12.63 14.16 12.60
C ASN A 252 11.42 14.89 13.21
N LYS A 253 11.06 16.07 12.69
CA LYS A 253 9.90 16.86 13.13
C LYS A 253 8.69 16.74 12.20
N ILE A 254 8.77 16.00 11.10
CA ILE A 254 7.64 15.83 10.19
C ILE A 254 6.38 15.38 10.93
N LYS A 255 6.51 14.47 11.89
CA LYS A 255 5.39 13.96 12.71
C LYS A 255 4.73 15.02 13.61
N ASP A 256 5.41 16.13 13.86
CA ASP A 256 4.96 17.22 14.73
C ASP A 256 4.30 18.37 13.95
N ILE A 257 4.30 18.31 12.61
CA ILE A 257 3.67 19.31 11.74
C ILE A 257 2.14 19.22 11.87
N ASN A 258 1.48 20.37 12.07
CA ASN A 258 0.03 20.41 12.17
C ASN A 258 -0.62 20.72 10.81
N ILE A 259 -1.82 20.19 10.63
CA ILE A 259 -2.69 20.54 9.50
C ILE A 259 -3.52 21.75 9.91
N ASN A 260 -3.18 22.93 9.37
CA ASN A 260 -3.90 24.16 9.65
C ASN A 260 -5.25 24.23 8.93
N MET A 261 -5.34 23.64 7.74
CA MET A 261 -6.58 23.69 6.96
C MET A 261 -6.69 22.49 6.03
N THR A 262 -7.91 21.98 5.87
CA THR A 262 -8.26 21.01 4.83
C THR A 262 -9.33 21.61 3.94
N ILE A 263 -9.07 21.61 2.63
CA ILE A 263 -9.94 22.15 1.59
C ILE A 263 -10.34 21.00 0.67
N VAL A 264 -11.64 20.88 0.37
CA VAL A 264 -12.18 19.86 -0.53
C VAL A 264 -13.09 20.54 -1.54
N GLY A 265 -12.79 20.42 -2.83
CA GLY A 265 -13.52 21.07 -3.90
C GLY A 265 -13.54 22.61 -3.80
N GLY A 266 -12.53 23.20 -3.16
CA GLY A 266 -12.45 24.64 -2.92
C GLY A 266 -13.12 25.12 -1.62
N ASP A 267 -13.87 24.26 -0.93
CA ASP A 267 -14.51 24.56 0.34
C ASP A 267 -13.62 24.19 1.52
N ILE A 268 -13.47 25.09 2.50
CA ILE A 268 -12.78 24.78 3.76
C ILE A 268 -13.65 23.80 4.56
N LYS A 269 -13.14 22.60 4.82
CA LYS A 269 -13.81 21.57 5.61
C LYS A 269 -13.27 21.46 7.04
N TYR A 270 -12.04 21.88 7.25
CA TYR A 270 -11.38 21.97 8.55
C TYR A 270 -10.47 23.18 8.59
N SER A 271 -10.42 23.84 9.73
CA SER A 271 -9.47 24.90 10.06
C SER A 271 -9.14 24.83 11.54
N LEU A 272 -7.86 24.87 11.90
CA LEU A 272 -7.37 24.92 13.28
C LEU A 272 -7.76 26.24 13.94
#